data_ced647cf20e3a55e43d8fa63a70e363d
#
_entry.id   ced647cf20e3a55e43d8fa63a70e363d
#
_cell.length_a   1.000
_cell.length_b   1.000
_cell.length_c   1.000
_cell.angle_alpha   90.00
_cell.angle_beta   90.00
_cell.angle_gamma   90.00
#
_symmetry.space_group_name_H-M   'P 1'
#
loop_
_entity.id
_entity.type
_entity.pdbx_description
1 polymer ?
#
loop_
_entity_poly.entity_id
_entity_poly.type
_entity_poly.pdbx_seq_one_letter_code
_entity_poly.pdbx_strand_id
1 'polypeptide(L)'
;MDKLIKTISESGSFRAYVLDSTETVRIAQEKHNTLSSSTVALGRTLIANQILAANQKGESKITVKVIGNSSFGHIISVADTKGHVKGYIQNPGVDIKKTATGEVLVGPFMGQGQFVSIIDYGTGNPYTSSTPLISGEIGEDFAYYLTESEQTPSAVGLNVLLDEEDKVKVAGGFMLQVLPGASEEEIARYEKRIQEMPAISTLLESDDHIEALLNAIYGDEPFKRLSEEELSFECDCSRERFENALLTLGKAELQAMKDEDYGAEIVCQFCQTKYEFSEADLEELIND
;
A
#
# COMPACT_ATOMS: atom_id res chain seq x y z
N MET A 1 11.76 -7.07 -11.04
CA MET A 1 10.79 -7.90 -10.29
C MET A 1 10.75 -7.34 -8.88
N ASP A 2 9.58 -6.94 -8.44
CA ASP A 2 9.41 -6.30 -7.15
C ASP A 2 9.73 -7.25 -6.01
N LYS A 3 10.38 -6.74 -4.97
CA LYS A 3 10.77 -7.56 -3.82
C LYS A 3 10.89 -6.75 -2.54
N LEU A 4 10.75 -7.44 -1.42
CA LEU A 4 10.99 -6.93 -0.08
C LEU A 4 12.12 -7.75 0.57
N ILE A 5 13.08 -7.04 1.15
CA ILE A 5 14.15 -7.64 1.95
C ILE A 5 13.97 -7.24 3.40
N LYS A 6 13.91 -8.24 4.26
CA LYS A 6 13.88 -8.08 5.71
C LYS A 6 15.27 -8.32 6.27
N THR A 7 15.76 -7.39 7.07
CA THR A 7 17.09 -7.45 7.66
C THR A 7 17.06 -7.18 9.16
N ILE A 8 18.13 -7.54 9.85
CA ILE A 8 18.34 -7.22 11.28
C ILE A 8 19.79 -6.80 11.50
N SER A 9 20.02 -5.76 12.30
CA SER A 9 21.38 -5.38 12.74
C SER A 9 22.07 -6.55 13.45
N GLU A 10 23.38 -6.59 13.46
CA GLU A 10 24.12 -7.66 14.18
C GLU A 10 23.85 -7.61 15.69
N SER A 11 23.63 -6.42 16.26
CA SER A 11 23.22 -6.26 17.66
C SER A 11 21.84 -6.84 17.96
N GLY A 12 20.98 -7.06 16.93
CA GLY A 12 19.59 -7.46 17.08
C GLY A 12 18.66 -6.33 17.51
N SER A 13 19.16 -5.10 17.62
CA SER A 13 18.42 -3.94 18.13
C SER A 13 17.57 -3.22 17.08
N PHE A 14 17.85 -3.44 15.77
CA PHE A 14 17.15 -2.78 14.66
C PHE A 14 16.76 -3.79 13.59
N ARG A 15 15.53 -3.69 13.12
CA ARG A 15 15.03 -4.46 11.98
C ARG A 15 14.65 -3.51 10.87
N ALA A 16 15.11 -3.79 9.64
CA ALA A 16 14.68 -3.01 8.49
C ALA A 16 13.91 -3.88 7.49
N TYR A 17 12.96 -3.24 6.84
CA TYR A 17 12.22 -3.72 5.68
C TYR A 17 12.53 -2.75 4.56
N VAL A 18 13.12 -3.23 3.49
CA VAL A 18 13.47 -2.44 2.31
C VAL A 18 12.82 -3.07 1.11
N LEU A 19 12.15 -2.28 0.27
CA LEU A 19 11.42 -2.83 -0.85
C LEU A 19 11.51 -1.97 -2.10
N ASP A 20 11.51 -2.68 -3.23
CA ASP A 20 11.14 -2.20 -4.55
C ASP A 20 9.72 -2.66 -4.84
N SER A 21 8.86 -1.74 -5.22
CA SER A 21 7.44 -1.96 -5.56
C SER A 21 7.08 -1.27 -6.88
N THR A 22 8.08 -1.08 -7.75
CA THR A 22 7.95 -0.30 -8.97
C THR A 22 6.89 -0.85 -9.91
N GLU A 23 6.94 -2.15 -10.20
CA GLU A 23 5.99 -2.80 -11.10
C GLU A 23 4.59 -2.86 -10.51
N THR A 24 4.49 -3.12 -9.20
CA THR A 24 3.22 -3.09 -8.45
C THR A 24 2.52 -1.75 -8.58
N VAL A 25 3.25 -0.64 -8.38
CA VAL A 25 2.68 0.71 -8.48
C VAL A 25 2.38 1.08 -9.93
N ARG A 26 3.20 0.65 -10.90
CA ARG A 26 2.94 0.84 -12.33
C ARG A 26 1.64 0.17 -12.76
N ILE A 27 1.44 -1.09 -12.37
CA ILE A 27 0.20 -1.83 -12.64
C ILE A 27 -1.01 -1.11 -12.02
N ALA A 28 -0.88 -0.61 -10.79
CA ALA A 28 -1.94 0.17 -10.14
C ALA A 28 -2.26 1.46 -10.91
N GLN A 29 -1.23 2.20 -11.36
CA GLN A 29 -1.40 3.41 -12.18
C GLN A 29 -2.17 3.08 -13.48
N GLU A 30 -1.76 2.05 -14.19
CA GLU A 30 -2.39 1.65 -15.46
C GLU A 30 -3.85 1.21 -15.27
N LYS A 31 -4.12 0.35 -14.27
CA LYS A 31 -5.46 -0.18 -14.02
C LYS A 31 -6.46 0.91 -13.63
N HIS A 32 -6.04 1.86 -12.82
CA HIS A 32 -6.90 2.92 -12.31
C HIS A 32 -6.80 4.22 -13.12
N ASN A 33 -5.91 4.27 -14.12
CA ASN A 33 -5.65 5.46 -14.92
C ASN A 33 -5.44 6.71 -14.04
N THR A 34 -4.61 6.55 -12.98
CA THR A 34 -4.37 7.62 -12.01
C THR A 34 -3.46 8.69 -12.60
N LEU A 35 -3.79 9.95 -12.34
CA LEU A 35 -2.90 11.09 -12.61
C LEU A 35 -1.79 11.17 -11.55
N SER A 36 -0.77 11.99 -11.81
CA SER A 36 0.50 12.05 -11.07
C SER A 36 0.33 12.00 -9.54
N SER A 37 -0.49 12.88 -8.98
CA SER A 37 -0.63 12.96 -7.52
C SER A 37 -1.40 11.79 -6.93
N SER A 38 -2.44 11.33 -7.63
CA SER A 38 -3.18 10.13 -7.24
C SER A 38 -2.31 8.87 -7.33
N THR A 39 -1.40 8.80 -8.32
CA THR A 39 -0.42 7.70 -8.44
C THR A 39 0.52 7.67 -7.24
N VAL A 40 1.06 8.83 -6.85
CA VAL A 40 1.97 8.92 -5.69
C VAL A 40 1.26 8.55 -4.39
N ALA A 41 0.04 9.06 -4.18
CA ALA A 41 -0.75 8.75 -2.99
C ALA A 41 -1.13 7.27 -2.89
N LEU A 42 -1.62 6.69 -3.99
CA LEU A 42 -1.96 5.26 -4.06
C LEU A 42 -0.70 4.40 -3.87
N GLY A 43 0.38 4.70 -4.57
CA GLY A 43 1.63 3.94 -4.50
C GLY A 43 2.24 3.94 -3.10
N ARG A 44 2.33 5.10 -2.42
CA ARG A 44 2.80 5.17 -1.03
C ARG A 44 1.92 4.32 -0.09
N THR A 45 0.60 4.29 -0.32
CA THR A 45 -0.32 3.45 0.48
C THR A 45 -0.11 1.96 0.23
N LEU A 46 0.12 1.55 -1.03
CA LEU A 46 0.43 0.15 -1.37
C LEU A 46 1.73 -0.28 -0.70
N ILE A 47 2.80 0.53 -0.80
CA ILE A 47 4.11 0.27 -0.18
C ILE A 47 3.99 0.15 1.35
N ALA A 48 3.29 1.08 2.01
CA ALA A 48 3.05 1.02 3.45
C ALA A 48 2.34 -0.29 3.85
N ASN A 49 1.34 -0.72 3.07
CA ASN A 49 0.61 -1.94 3.36
C ASN A 49 1.43 -3.21 3.12
N GLN A 50 2.29 -3.24 2.09
CA GLN A 50 3.24 -4.35 1.88
C GLN A 50 4.20 -4.50 3.06
N ILE A 51 4.70 -3.38 3.61
CA ILE A 51 5.53 -3.39 4.83
C ILE A 51 4.75 -3.94 6.04
N LEU A 52 3.51 -3.47 6.24
CA LEU A 52 2.66 -3.97 7.33
C LEU A 52 2.41 -5.48 7.20
N ALA A 53 2.10 -5.94 5.99
CA ALA A 53 1.87 -7.36 5.72
C ALA A 53 3.13 -8.21 5.99
N ALA A 54 4.30 -7.76 5.53
CA ALA A 54 5.57 -8.44 5.77
C ALA A 54 5.96 -8.49 7.27
N ASN A 55 5.41 -7.60 8.09
CA ASN A 55 5.61 -7.61 9.54
C ASN A 55 4.69 -8.61 10.28
N GLN A 56 3.64 -9.11 9.62
CA GLN A 56 2.72 -10.09 10.21
C GLN A 56 3.28 -11.51 10.15
N LYS A 57 2.66 -12.41 10.93
CA LYS A 57 2.98 -13.85 10.96
C LYS A 57 1.77 -14.66 10.50
N GLY A 58 2.05 -15.84 9.95
CA GLY A 58 1.00 -16.74 9.49
C GLY A 58 0.31 -16.26 8.21
N GLU A 59 -0.90 -16.71 7.96
CA GLU A 59 -1.70 -16.27 6.81
C GLU A 59 -2.66 -15.16 7.26
N SER A 60 -2.31 -13.92 6.99
CA SER A 60 -3.11 -12.75 7.38
C SER A 60 -3.38 -11.88 6.15
N LYS A 61 -4.52 -11.20 6.17
CA LYS A 61 -4.86 -10.12 5.23
C LYS A 61 -4.92 -8.79 5.98
N ILE A 62 -4.26 -7.79 5.43
CA ILE A 62 -4.18 -6.46 6.02
C ILE A 62 -4.87 -5.48 5.09
N THR A 63 -5.89 -4.79 5.60
CA THR A 63 -6.53 -3.69 4.89
C THR A 63 -6.09 -2.37 5.49
N VAL A 64 -5.41 -1.55 4.71
CA VAL A 64 -5.10 -0.16 5.05
C VAL A 64 -6.10 0.74 4.35
N LYS A 65 -6.67 1.68 5.12
CA LYS A 65 -7.51 2.77 4.59
C LYS A 65 -6.90 4.10 5.02
N VAL A 66 -6.58 4.93 4.05
CA VAL A 66 -6.24 6.34 4.28
C VAL A 66 -7.47 7.15 3.88
N ILE A 67 -8.14 7.73 4.85
CA ILE A 67 -9.42 8.42 4.66
C ILE A 67 -9.18 9.89 4.92
N GLY A 68 -9.37 10.71 3.89
CA GLY A 68 -9.23 12.16 3.97
C GLY A 68 -10.53 12.89 3.64
N ASN A 69 -10.62 14.16 4.00
CA ASN A 69 -11.78 15.01 3.73
C ASN A 69 -11.55 15.98 2.58
N SER A 70 -10.52 15.76 1.76
CA SER A 70 -10.16 16.62 0.64
C SER A 70 -10.20 15.86 -0.70
N SER A 71 -9.47 16.32 -1.72
CA SER A 71 -9.63 15.93 -3.12
C SER A 71 -9.43 14.44 -3.40
N PHE A 72 -8.57 13.75 -2.68
CA PHE A 72 -8.35 12.31 -2.88
C PHE A 72 -9.50 11.45 -2.36
N GLY A 73 -10.25 11.94 -1.36
CA GLY A 73 -11.26 11.14 -0.66
C GLY A 73 -10.59 10.04 0.17
N HIS A 74 -10.78 8.78 -0.23
CA HIS A 74 -10.14 7.66 0.45
C HIS A 74 -9.27 6.83 -0.49
N ILE A 75 -8.25 6.19 0.10
CA ILE A 75 -7.41 5.18 -0.54
C ILE A 75 -7.59 3.89 0.25
N ILE A 76 -7.83 2.78 -0.43
CA ILE A 76 -7.94 1.46 0.19
C ILE A 76 -6.94 0.52 -0.45
N SER A 77 -6.14 -0.13 0.40
CA SER A 77 -5.19 -1.16 0.01
C SER A 77 -5.43 -2.43 0.81
N VAL A 78 -5.34 -3.58 0.16
CA VAL A 78 -5.39 -4.89 0.81
C VAL A 78 -4.13 -5.64 0.42
N ALA A 79 -3.37 -6.10 1.42
CA ALA A 79 -2.18 -6.92 1.23
C ALA A 79 -2.29 -8.23 2.01
N ASP A 80 -1.51 -9.22 1.63
CA ASP A 80 -1.35 -10.46 2.37
C ASP A 80 0.12 -10.76 2.72
N THR A 81 0.33 -11.75 3.55
CA THR A 81 1.67 -12.18 3.98
C THR A 81 2.45 -12.98 2.93
N LYS A 82 1.92 -13.11 1.71
CA LYS A 82 2.57 -13.78 0.56
C LYS A 82 3.19 -12.77 -0.41
N GLY A 83 3.09 -11.45 -0.10
CA GLY A 83 3.63 -10.37 -0.92
C GLY A 83 2.64 -9.80 -1.94
N HIS A 84 1.41 -10.30 -1.97
CA HIS A 84 0.37 -9.76 -2.85
C HIS A 84 -0.25 -8.49 -2.27
N VAL A 85 -0.48 -7.51 -3.12
CA VAL A 85 -1.19 -6.28 -2.75
C VAL A 85 -2.13 -5.86 -3.87
N LYS A 86 -3.24 -5.23 -3.50
CA LYS A 86 -4.16 -4.54 -4.40
C LYS A 86 -4.69 -3.29 -3.71
N GLY A 87 -5.10 -2.31 -4.48
CA GLY A 87 -5.65 -1.08 -3.90
C GLY A 87 -6.24 -0.18 -4.96
N TYR A 88 -6.96 0.82 -4.50
CA TYR A 88 -7.52 1.88 -5.33
C TYR A 88 -7.62 3.20 -4.55
N ILE A 89 -7.74 4.29 -5.28
CA ILE A 89 -8.02 5.63 -4.78
C ILE A 89 -9.40 6.07 -5.29
N GLN A 90 -10.18 6.73 -4.44
CA GLN A 90 -11.54 7.17 -4.80
C GLN A 90 -11.53 8.13 -5.98
N ASN A 91 -10.63 9.11 -5.97
CA ASN A 91 -10.51 10.11 -7.02
C ASN A 91 -9.17 9.96 -7.77
N PRO A 92 -9.12 9.15 -8.83
CA PRO A 92 -7.87 8.88 -9.57
C PRO A 92 -7.39 10.08 -10.42
N GLY A 93 -8.28 11.01 -10.72
CA GLY A 93 -8.03 12.16 -11.60
C GLY A 93 -7.48 13.41 -10.88
N VAL A 94 -7.00 13.30 -9.64
CA VAL A 94 -6.38 14.44 -8.96
C VAL A 94 -4.95 14.60 -9.43
N ASP A 95 -4.70 15.73 -10.07
CA ASP A 95 -3.38 16.13 -10.55
C ASP A 95 -2.95 17.44 -9.89
N ILE A 96 -1.73 17.44 -9.38
CA ILE A 96 -1.16 18.59 -8.69
C ILE A 96 0.19 18.88 -9.33
N LYS A 97 0.46 20.13 -9.57
CA LYS A 97 1.75 20.53 -10.10
C LYS A 97 2.88 20.12 -9.15
N LYS A 98 3.92 19.51 -9.72
CA LYS A 98 5.16 19.20 -9.00
C LYS A 98 5.72 20.48 -8.35
N THR A 99 6.31 20.34 -7.18
CA THR A 99 7.06 21.44 -6.55
C THR A 99 8.23 21.85 -7.43
N ALA A 100 8.88 22.98 -7.12
CA ALA A 100 10.10 23.41 -7.81
C ALA A 100 11.23 22.37 -7.74
N THR A 101 11.20 21.47 -6.77
CA THR A 101 12.14 20.35 -6.60
C THR A 101 11.72 19.08 -7.31
N GLY A 102 10.56 19.08 -8.01
CA GLY A 102 10.01 17.91 -8.70
C GLY A 102 9.26 16.92 -7.78
N GLU A 103 9.18 17.21 -6.49
CA GLU A 103 8.47 16.38 -5.52
C GLU A 103 6.95 16.60 -5.61
N VAL A 104 6.19 15.52 -5.47
CA VAL A 104 4.73 15.55 -5.42
C VAL A 104 4.28 15.49 -3.96
N LEU A 105 3.74 16.61 -3.46
CA LEU A 105 3.12 16.68 -2.15
C LEU A 105 1.68 16.14 -2.24
N VAL A 106 1.32 15.22 -1.37
CA VAL A 106 -0.03 14.62 -1.33
C VAL A 106 -0.87 15.12 -0.14
N GLY A 107 -0.21 15.54 0.95
CA GLY A 107 -0.85 15.95 2.20
C GLY A 107 -1.94 17.01 2.06
N PRO A 108 -1.72 18.13 1.35
CA PRO A 108 -2.75 19.17 1.17
C PRO A 108 -4.03 18.69 0.50
N PHE A 109 -3.98 17.58 -0.24
CA PHE A 109 -5.09 17.01 -1.00
C PHE A 109 -5.70 15.77 -0.34
N MET A 110 -5.04 15.25 0.68
CA MET A 110 -5.61 14.29 1.62
C MET A 110 -6.48 15.00 2.65
N GLY A 111 -6.01 16.12 3.19
CA GLY A 111 -6.70 16.89 4.21
C GLY A 111 -6.66 16.22 5.58
N GLN A 112 -7.65 16.55 6.43
CA GLN A 112 -7.80 15.90 7.73
C GLN A 112 -8.48 14.55 7.58
N GLY A 113 -8.08 13.58 8.41
CA GLY A 113 -8.64 12.25 8.30
C GLY A 113 -7.98 11.23 9.21
N GLN A 114 -8.02 9.98 8.77
CA GLN A 114 -7.52 8.84 9.55
C GLN A 114 -6.71 7.87 8.69
N PHE A 115 -5.66 7.32 9.29
CA PHE A 115 -4.99 6.10 8.84
C PHE A 115 -5.60 4.94 9.64
N VAL A 116 -6.19 3.97 8.95
CA VAL A 116 -6.88 2.81 9.56
C VAL A 116 -6.23 1.53 9.06
N SER A 117 -5.91 0.63 9.99
CA SER A 117 -5.45 -0.73 9.69
C SER A 117 -6.46 -1.75 10.20
N ILE A 118 -6.77 -2.75 9.38
CA ILE A 118 -7.64 -3.88 9.73
C ILE A 118 -6.86 -5.14 9.41
N ILE A 119 -6.53 -5.93 10.43
CA ILE A 119 -5.79 -7.19 10.29
C ILE A 119 -6.75 -8.34 10.49
N ASP A 120 -6.91 -9.15 9.46
CA ASP A 120 -7.68 -10.39 9.50
C ASP A 120 -6.73 -11.58 9.54
N TYR A 121 -6.73 -12.29 10.65
CA TYR A 121 -5.92 -13.49 10.86
C TYR A 121 -6.57 -14.77 10.32
N GLY A 122 -7.70 -14.66 9.61
CA GLY A 122 -8.48 -15.81 9.12
C GLY A 122 -9.24 -16.57 10.21
N THR A 123 -9.13 -16.14 11.45
CA THR A 123 -9.79 -16.74 12.63
C THR A 123 -10.24 -15.63 13.58
N GLY A 124 -11.50 -15.70 14.05
CA GLY A 124 -12.05 -14.71 14.97
C GLY A 124 -12.47 -13.39 14.26
N ASN A 125 -12.56 -12.33 15.04
CA ASN A 125 -12.87 -11.00 14.53
C ASN A 125 -11.58 -10.29 14.06
N PRO A 126 -11.61 -9.55 12.95
CA PRO A 126 -10.48 -8.73 12.55
C PRO A 126 -10.11 -7.69 13.62
N TYR A 127 -8.81 -7.49 13.81
CA TYR A 127 -8.30 -6.42 14.67
C TYR A 127 -8.27 -5.11 13.89
N THR A 128 -8.92 -4.09 14.43
CA THR A 128 -8.97 -2.75 13.79
C THR A 128 -8.33 -1.73 14.71
N SER A 129 -7.45 -0.93 14.13
CA SER A 129 -6.79 0.19 14.81
C SER A 129 -6.75 1.41 13.89
N SER A 130 -6.64 2.61 14.46
CA SER A 130 -6.60 3.84 13.68
C SER A 130 -5.89 4.97 14.43
N THR A 131 -5.30 5.87 13.66
CA THR A 131 -4.71 7.13 14.12
C THR A 131 -5.18 8.29 13.25
N PRO A 132 -5.24 9.52 13.76
CA PRO A 132 -5.45 10.68 12.91
C PRO A 132 -4.29 10.85 11.93
N LEU A 133 -4.57 11.41 10.75
CA LEU A 133 -3.54 11.88 9.84
C LEU A 133 -2.87 13.12 10.46
N ILE A 134 -1.54 13.13 10.48
CA ILE A 134 -0.74 14.25 10.99
C ILE A 134 -0.29 15.20 9.88
N SER A 135 0.00 14.66 8.69
CA SER A 135 0.41 15.45 7.52
C SER A 135 -0.36 15.10 6.24
N GLY A 136 -0.87 13.88 6.12
CA GLY A 136 -1.45 13.36 4.91
C GLY A 136 -0.42 12.92 3.86
N GLU A 137 0.89 13.00 4.15
CA GLU A 137 1.98 12.54 3.26
C GLU A 137 2.13 11.01 3.24
N ILE A 138 1.29 10.30 3.96
CA ILE A 138 1.20 8.84 4.07
C ILE A 138 2.41 8.22 4.78
N GLY A 139 3.63 8.56 4.39
CA GLY A 139 4.84 8.04 5.05
C GLY A 139 4.95 8.47 6.51
N GLU A 140 4.73 9.75 6.79
CA GLU A 140 4.70 10.30 8.15
C GLU A 140 3.51 9.77 8.95
N ASP A 141 2.34 9.69 8.33
CA ASP A 141 1.14 9.15 8.96
C ASP A 141 1.30 7.67 9.31
N PHE A 142 2.00 6.92 8.45
CA PHE A 142 2.34 5.52 8.70
C PHE A 142 3.35 5.37 9.86
N ALA A 143 4.40 6.21 9.91
CA ALA A 143 5.35 6.22 11.04
C ALA A 143 4.65 6.56 12.36
N TYR A 144 3.72 7.52 12.33
CA TYR A 144 2.91 7.88 13.48
C TYR A 144 1.99 6.72 13.91
N TYR A 145 1.33 6.05 12.95
CA TYR A 145 0.52 4.86 13.21
C TYR A 145 1.33 3.74 13.89
N LEU A 146 2.54 3.45 13.41
CA LEU A 146 3.42 2.43 13.99
C LEU A 146 3.79 2.76 15.44
N THR A 147 4.03 4.03 15.74
CA THR A 147 4.39 4.47 17.08
C THR A 147 3.20 4.45 18.05
N GLU A 148 2.08 5.05 17.66
CA GLU A 148 0.93 5.25 18.55
C GLU A 148 0.06 4.00 18.68
N SER A 149 -0.17 3.29 17.58
CA SER A 149 -1.08 2.14 17.56
C SER A 149 -0.37 0.82 17.76
N GLU A 150 0.77 0.61 17.08
CA GLU A 150 1.53 -0.63 17.17
C GLU A 150 2.59 -0.60 18.29
N GLN A 151 2.78 0.54 18.96
CA GLN A 151 3.79 0.78 20.00
C GLN A 151 5.20 0.38 19.56
N THR A 152 5.50 0.59 18.28
CA THR A 152 6.75 0.22 17.66
C THR A 152 7.37 1.45 17.00
N PRO A 153 8.25 2.18 17.72
CA PRO A 153 8.94 3.32 17.15
C PRO A 153 9.69 2.93 15.88
N SER A 154 9.41 3.62 14.78
CA SER A 154 9.95 3.28 13.47
C SER A 154 10.23 4.53 12.65
N ALA A 155 11.35 4.52 11.91
CA ALA A 155 11.56 5.46 10.83
C ALA A 155 11.02 4.88 9.52
N VAL A 156 10.33 5.69 8.74
CA VAL A 156 9.70 5.29 7.48
C VAL A 156 10.10 6.26 6.38
N GLY A 157 10.50 5.71 5.23
CA GLY A 157 10.72 6.46 4.00
C GLY A 157 10.03 5.78 2.84
N LEU A 158 9.02 6.43 2.25
CA LEU A 158 8.25 5.93 1.12
C LEU A 158 8.33 6.94 -0.01
N ASN A 159 8.57 6.47 -1.24
CA ASN A 159 8.52 7.35 -2.39
C ASN A 159 8.03 6.64 -3.66
N VAL A 160 7.44 7.45 -4.54
CA VAL A 160 7.06 7.10 -5.91
C VAL A 160 7.57 8.21 -6.81
N LEU A 161 8.50 7.90 -7.67
CA LEU A 161 9.04 8.80 -8.68
C LEU A 161 8.34 8.57 -10.02
N LEU A 162 7.98 9.67 -10.65
CA LEU A 162 7.41 9.68 -11.99
C LEU A 162 8.44 10.22 -12.98
N ASP A 163 8.40 9.73 -14.20
CA ASP A 163 9.18 10.24 -15.31
C ASP A 163 8.57 11.53 -15.91
N GLU A 164 9.10 11.98 -17.05
CA GLU A 164 8.64 13.19 -17.73
C GLU A 164 7.24 13.03 -18.37
N GLU A 165 6.78 11.78 -18.57
CA GLU A 165 5.45 11.44 -19.09
C GLU A 165 4.44 11.12 -17.96
N ASP A 166 4.81 11.42 -16.71
CA ASP A 166 4.03 11.12 -15.50
C ASP A 166 3.77 9.61 -15.26
N LYS A 167 4.66 8.75 -15.81
CA LYS A 167 4.63 7.31 -15.54
C LYS A 167 5.53 6.94 -14.38
N VAL A 168 5.18 5.87 -13.69
CA VAL A 168 6.00 5.38 -12.58
C VAL A 168 7.38 4.97 -13.10
N LYS A 169 8.43 5.71 -12.70
CA LYS A 169 9.83 5.41 -12.97
C LYS A 169 10.38 4.40 -11.99
N VAL A 170 10.21 4.69 -10.69
CA VAL A 170 10.59 3.81 -9.57
C VAL A 170 9.70 4.09 -8.37
N ALA A 171 9.37 3.05 -7.62
CA ALA A 171 8.60 3.13 -6.39
C ALA A 171 9.13 2.16 -5.34
N GLY A 172 9.23 2.61 -4.10
CA GLY A 172 9.75 1.78 -3.01
C GLY A 172 10.00 2.58 -1.75
N GLY A 173 10.76 1.99 -0.86
CA GLY A 173 11.09 2.65 0.40
C GLY A 173 11.58 1.69 1.47
N PHE A 174 11.50 2.15 2.70
CA PHE A 174 11.91 1.35 3.86
C PHE A 174 11.09 1.64 5.11
N MET A 175 11.14 0.71 6.05
CA MET A 175 10.80 0.90 7.46
C MET A 175 11.98 0.38 8.29
N LEU A 176 12.48 1.21 9.19
CA LEU A 176 13.47 0.82 10.19
C LEU A 176 12.81 0.83 11.57
N GLN A 177 12.72 -0.31 12.19
CA GLN A 177 12.06 -0.56 13.45
C GLN A 177 13.06 -0.71 14.58
N VAL A 178 12.84 -0.02 15.69
CA VAL A 178 13.58 -0.21 16.93
C VAL A 178 13.04 -1.41 17.68
N LEU A 179 13.90 -2.36 18.04
CA LEU A 179 13.53 -3.56 18.79
C LEU A 179 13.86 -3.41 20.28
N PRO A 180 13.17 -4.16 21.16
CA PRO A 180 13.46 -4.16 22.59
C PRO A 180 14.93 -4.48 22.87
N GLY A 181 15.55 -3.70 23.73
CA GLY A 181 16.96 -3.86 24.12
C GLY A 181 17.94 -2.94 23.39
N ALA A 182 17.47 -2.13 22.43
CA ALA A 182 18.29 -1.08 21.81
C ALA A 182 18.77 -0.09 22.89
N SER A 183 20.05 0.25 22.87
CA SER A 183 20.61 1.28 23.76
C SER A 183 20.30 2.69 23.23
N GLU A 184 20.27 3.68 24.13
CA GLU A 184 20.08 5.09 23.73
C GLU A 184 21.17 5.56 22.75
N GLU A 185 22.40 5.06 22.89
CA GLU A 185 23.50 5.38 21.98
C GLU A 185 23.27 4.82 20.57
N GLU A 186 22.76 3.58 20.47
CA GLU A 186 22.41 2.99 19.18
C GLU A 186 21.24 3.74 18.53
N ILE A 187 20.20 4.06 19.30
CA ILE A 187 19.05 4.83 18.81
C ILE A 187 19.53 6.18 18.25
N ALA A 188 20.27 6.94 19.03
CA ALA A 188 20.78 8.26 18.59
C ALA A 188 21.66 8.17 17.32
N ARG A 189 22.45 7.11 17.19
CA ARG A 189 23.29 6.87 16.02
C ARG A 189 22.46 6.57 14.76
N TYR A 190 21.41 5.74 14.87
CA TYR A 190 20.51 5.46 13.76
C TYR A 190 19.63 6.66 13.40
N GLU A 191 19.12 7.40 14.40
CA GLU A 191 18.38 8.64 14.18
C GLU A 191 19.21 9.66 13.39
N LYS A 192 20.45 9.87 13.80
CA LYS A 192 21.37 10.76 13.09
C LYS A 192 21.58 10.29 11.64
N ARG A 193 21.78 9.00 11.42
CA ARG A 193 22.01 8.43 10.09
C ARG A 193 20.77 8.60 9.19
N ILE A 194 19.58 8.40 9.73
CA ILE A 194 18.32 8.63 8.99
C ILE A 194 18.14 10.12 8.66
N GLN A 195 18.48 11.02 9.58
CA GLN A 195 18.41 12.47 9.34
C GLN A 195 19.42 12.96 8.29
N GLU A 196 20.60 12.34 8.24
CA GLU A 196 21.65 12.66 7.28
C GLU A 196 21.54 11.87 5.97
N MET A 197 20.56 10.97 5.86
CA MET A 197 20.33 10.14 4.68
C MET A 197 20.00 10.99 3.46
N PRO A 198 20.55 10.67 2.27
CA PRO A 198 20.12 11.30 1.02
C PRO A 198 18.60 11.15 0.83
N ALA A 199 18.00 12.04 0.06
CA ALA A 199 16.57 11.92 -0.26
C ALA A 199 16.25 10.52 -0.80
N ILE A 200 15.13 9.94 -0.35
CA ILE A 200 14.70 8.58 -0.78
C ILE A 200 14.63 8.50 -2.30
N SER A 201 14.19 9.57 -2.96
CA SER A 201 14.18 9.67 -4.42
C SER A 201 15.56 9.41 -5.04
N THR A 202 16.60 9.98 -4.47
CA THR A 202 17.99 9.81 -4.95
C THR A 202 18.47 8.36 -4.76
N LEU A 203 18.13 7.75 -3.63
CA LEU A 203 18.50 6.35 -3.35
C LEU A 203 17.77 5.38 -4.28
N LEU A 204 16.49 5.63 -4.58
CA LEU A 204 15.70 4.83 -5.50
C LEU A 204 16.14 4.96 -6.97
N GLU A 205 16.82 6.05 -7.35
CA GLU A 205 17.36 6.23 -8.71
C GLU A 205 18.69 5.50 -8.95
N SER A 206 19.30 4.89 -7.93
CA SER A 206 20.53 4.10 -8.12
C SER A 206 20.24 2.78 -8.83
N ASP A 207 21.25 2.22 -9.52
CA ASP A 207 21.14 0.94 -10.26
C ASP A 207 20.74 -0.23 -9.34
N ASP A 208 21.22 -0.20 -8.08
CA ASP A 208 20.81 -1.14 -7.04
C ASP A 208 20.25 -0.34 -5.84
N HIS A 209 19.03 0.13 -6.00
CA HIS A 209 18.37 0.97 -5.00
C HIS A 209 18.06 0.22 -3.69
N ILE A 210 17.88 -1.09 -3.72
CA ILE A 210 17.75 -1.91 -2.48
C ILE A 210 19.05 -1.84 -1.66
N GLU A 211 20.19 -2.07 -2.31
CA GLU A 211 21.49 -1.97 -1.62
C GLU A 211 21.79 -0.51 -1.21
N ALA A 212 21.43 0.47 -2.03
CA ALA A 212 21.58 1.87 -1.67
C ALA A 212 20.80 2.23 -0.40
N LEU A 213 19.55 1.77 -0.27
CA LEU A 213 18.75 1.94 0.94
C LEU A 213 19.34 1.21 2.14
N LEU A 214 19.76 -0.05 1.98
CA LEU A 214 20.41 -0.82 3.06
C LEU A 214 21.68 -0.16 3.54
N ASN A 215 22.55 0.31 2.63
CA ASN A 215 23.76 1.03 2.96
C ASN A 215 23.48 2.37 3.65
N ALA A 216 22.43 3.08 3.23
CA ALA A 216 22.02 4.32 3.89
C ALA A 216 21.49 4.08 5.31
N ILE A 217 20.81 2.95 5.55
CA ILE A 217 20.30 2.56 6.87
C ILE A 217 21.43 2.09 7.80
N TYR A 218 22.29 1.18 7.35
CA TYR A 218 23.26 0.50 8.19
C TYR A 218 24.67 1.15 8.15
N GLY A 219 25.02 1.88 7.06
CA GLY A 219 26.39 2.37 6.85
C GLY A 219 27.36 1.22 6.80
N ASP A 220 28.44 1.31 7.59
CA ASP A 220 29.46 0.26 7.72
C ASP A 220 29.10 -0.80 8.77
N GLU A 221 27.92 -0.70 9.42
CA GLU A 221 27.52 -1.66 10.44
C GLU A 221 27.03 -2.96 9.79
N PRO A 222 27.49 -4.13 10.31
CA PRO A 222 27.06 -5.40 9.77
C PRO A 222 25.58 -5.68 10.09
N PHE A 223 24.89 -6.30 9.13
CA PHE A 223 23.52 -6.74 9.27
C PHE A 223 23.34 -8.14 8.64
N LYS A 224 22.25 -8.81 9.00
CA LYS A 224 21.85 -10.11 8.45
C LYS A 224 20.56 -9.96 7.67
N ARG A 225 20.49 -10.54 6.47
CA ARG A 225 19.24 -10.73 5.73
C ARG A 225 18.47 -11.88 6.34
N LEU A 226 17.22 -11.65 6.69
CA LEU A 226 16.32 -12.63 7.30
C LEU A 226 15.45 -13.34 6.27
N SER A 227 14.89 -12.57 5.32
CA SER A 227 14.09 -13.08 4.21
C SER A 227 14.18 -12.16 3.01
N GLU A 228 13.88 -12.74 1.84
CA GLU A 228 13.57 -12.02 0.60
C GLU A 228 12.22 -12.55 0.11
N GLU A 229 11.28 -11.64 -0.17
CA GLU A 229 9.91 -11.96 -0.55
C GLU A 229 9.60 -11.28 -1.87
N GLU A 230 9.00 -12.00 -2.82
CA GLU A 230 8.50 -11.43 -4.06
C GLU A 230 7.23 -10.62 -3.79
N LEU A 231 7.11 -9.46 -4.45
CA LEU A 231 5.94 -8.61 -4.34
C LEU A 231 5.20 -8.53 -5.68
N SER A 232 3.89 -8.44 -5.63
CA SER A 232 3.08 -8.28 -6.84
C SER A 232 1.75 -7.55 -6.59
N PHE A 233 1.26 -6.88 -7.63
CA PHE A 233 -0.12 -6.43 -7.67
C PHE A 233 -1.01 -7.60 -8.09
N GLU A 234 -1.77 -8.15 -7.15
CA GLU A 234 -2.62 -9.30 -7.39
C GLU A 234 -4.02 -9.12 -6.80
N CYS A 235 -5.04 -9.45 -7.59
CA CYS A 235 -6.43 -9.37 -7.16
C CYS A 235 -7.10 -10.74 -7.24
N ASP A 236 -7.65 -11.18 -6.13
CA ASP A 236 -8.36 -12.45 -5.96
C ASP A 236 -9.86 -12.37 -6.32
N CYS A 237 -10.25 -11.39 -7.15
CA CYS A 237 -11.63 -11.34 -7.65
C CYS A 237 -11.90 -12.46 -8.66
N SER A 238 -13.12 -12.96 -8.65
CA SER A 238 -13.59 -14.01 -9.58
C SER A 238 -15.04 -13.78 -9.96
N ARG A 239 -15.46 -14.37 -11.09
CA ARG A 239 -16.86 -14.37 -11.53
C ARG A 239 -17.77 -14.94 -10.44
N GLU A 240 -17.41 -16.09 -9.88
CA GLU A 240 -18.16 -16.77 -8.80
C GLU A 240 -18.40 -15.87 -7.59
N ARG A 241 -17.37 -15.09 -7.22
CA ARG A 241 -17.48 -14.13 -6.10
C ARG A 241 -18.50 -13.04 -6.37
N PHE A 242 -18.60 -12.57 -7.61
CA PHE A 242 -19.60 -11.59 -8.02
C PHE A 242 -20.99 -12.21 -8.19
N GLU A 243 -21.12 -13.46 -8.64
CA GLU A 243 -22.36 -14.23 -8.64
C GLU A 243 -22.93 -14.32 -7.22
N ASN A 244 -22.11 -14.74 -6.27
CA ASN A 244 -22.50 -14.77 -4.86
C ASN A 244 -22.92 -13.39 -4.32
N ALA A 245 -22.26 -12.31 -4.76
CA ALA A 245 -22.66 -10.96 -4.39
C ALA A 245 -24.01 -10.56 -5.01
N LEU A 246 -24.26 -10.88 -6.28
CA LEU A 246 -25.53 -10.66 -6.96
C LEU A 246 -26.68 -11.38 -6.24
N LEU A 247 -26.50 -12.62 -5.83
CA LEU A 247 -27.50 -13.38 -5.07
C LEU A 247 -27.94 -12.66 -3.78
N THR A 248 -27.07 -11.86 -3.18
CA THR A 248 -27.42 -11.09 -1.96
C THR A 248 -28.39 -9.94 -2.21
N LEU A 249 -28.55 -9.48 -3.46
CA LEU A 249 -29.51 -8.44 -3.84
C LEU A 249 -30.96 -8.94 -3.79
N GLY A 250 -31.15 -10.26 -3.98
CA GLY A 250 -32.44 -10.90 -3.99
C GLY A 250 -33.08 -10.97 -5.38
N LYS A 251 -34.03 -11.93 -5.52
CA LYS A 251 -34.63 -12.29 -6.81
C LYS A 251 -35.34 -11.13 -7.53
N ALA A 252 -35.95 -10.20 -6.78
CA ALA A 252 -36.68 -9.08 -7.40
C ALA A 252 -35.71 -8.09 -8.10
N GLU A 253 -34.54 -7.84 -7.52
CA GLU A 253 -33.53 -6.95 -8.10
C GLU A 253 -32.84 -7.61 -9.31
N LEU A 254 -32.52 -8.90 -9.20
CA LEU A 254 -31.98 -9.68 -10.32
C LEU A 254 -32.98 -9.74 -11.50
N GLN A 255 -34.29 -9.84 -11.22
CA GLN A 255 -35.32 -9.81 -12.26
C GLN A 255 -35.39 -8.45 -12.94
N ALA A 256 -35.29 -7.35 -12.17
CA ALA A 256 -35.27 -6.01 -12.73
C ALA A 256 -34.03 -5.78 -13.64
N MET A 257 -32.84 -6.18 -13.18
CA MET A 257 -31.62 -6.12 -14.01
C MET A 257 -31.76 -6.90 -15.31
N LYS A 258 -32.42 -8.09 -15.27
CA LYS A 258 -32.65 -8.89 -16.45
C LYS A 258 -33.64 -8.23 -17.41
N ASP A 259 -34.76 -7.70 -16.91
CA ASP A 259 -35.87 -7.23 -17.74
C ASP A 259 -35.70 -5.80 -18.25
N GLU A 260 -34.98 -4.94 -17.46
CA GLU A 260 -34.79 -3.52 -17.76
C GLU A 260 -33.44 -3.24 -18.38
N ASP A 261 -32.36 -3.85 -17.85
CA ASP A 261 -30.99 -3.60 -18.28
C ASP A 261 -30.43 -4.67 -19.23
N TYR A 262 -31.17 -5.78 -19.44
CA TYR A 262 -30.80 -6.91 -20.31
C TYR A 262 -29.46 -7.58 -19.90
N GLY A 263 -29.11 -7.52 -18.63
CA GLY A 263 -27.88 -8.06 -18.05
C GLY A 263 -27.31 -7.18 -16.96
N ALA A 264 -26.08 -7.47 -16.55
CA ALA A 264 -25.33 -6.64 -15.61
C ALA A 264 -23.84 -6.61 -15.94
N GLU A 265 -23.21 -5.44 -15.84
CA GLU A 265 -21.75 -5.30 -15.87
C GLU A 265 -21.28 -4.96 -14.45
N ILE A 266 -20.36 -5.75 -13.89
CA ILE A 266 -19.72 -5.49 -12.61
C ILE A 266 -18.23 -5.25 -12.84
N VAL A 267 -17.72 -4.12 -12.33
CA VAL A 267 -16.31 -3.78 -12.42
C VAL A 267 -15.67 -3.94 -11.05
N CYS A 268 -14.62 -4.74 -10.97
CA CYS A 268 -13.86 -4.89 -9.72
C CYS A 268 -13.16 -3.59 -9.38
N GLN A 269 -13.47 -3.00 -8.23
CA GLN A 269 -12.87 -1.74 -7.80
C GLN A 269 -11.35 -1.81 -7.61
N PHE A 270 -10.80 -2.99 -7.27
CA PHE A 270 -9.36 -3.16 -7.03
C PHE A 270 -8.53 -3.33 -8.30
N CYS A 271 -9.04 -4.00 -9.32
CA CYS A 271 -8.24 -4.32 -10.51
C CYS A 271 -8.89 -3.92 -11.84
N GLN A 272 -10.06 -3.29 -11.80
CA GLN A 272 -10.82 -2.82 -12.96
C GLN A 272 -11.20 -3.92 -13.96
N THR A 273 -11.10 -5.19 -13.57
CA THR A 273 -11.60 -6.30 -14.38
C THR A 273 -13.13 -6.24 -14.45
N LYS A 274 -13.65 -6.34 -15.67
CA LYS A 274 -15.08 -6.36 -15.96
C LYS A 274 -15.62 -7.78 -15.98
N TYR A 275 -16.77 -7.95 -15.39
CA TYR A 275 -17.55 -9.19 -15.39
C TYR A 275 -18.93 -8.89 -15.94
N GLU A 276 -19.23 -9.47 -17.08
CA GLU A 276 -20.51 -9.32 -17.75
C GLU A 276 -21.41 -10.52 -17.42
N PHE A 277 -22.66 -10.24 -17.05
CA PHE A 277 -23.70 -11.21 -16.77
C PHE A 277 -24.83 -10.99 -17.76
N SER A 278 -25.07 -11.97 -18.62
CA SER A 278 -26.17 -11.97 -19.59
C SER A 278 -27.53 -12.21 -18.92
N GLU A 279 -28.63 -11.98 -19.66
CA GLU A 279 -29.98 -12.35 -19.21
C GLU A 279 -30.06 -13.81 -18.78
N ALA A 280 -29.37 -14.72 -19.50
CA ALA A 280 -29.34 -16.14 -19.18
C ALA A 280 -28.61 -16.44 -17.87
N ASP A 281 -27.48 -15.75 -17.61
CA ASP A 281 -26.74 -15.87 -16.34
C ASP A 281 -27.61 -15.38 -15.16
N LEU A 282 -28.32 -14.25 -15.34
CA LEU A 282 -29.23 -13.72 -14.31
C LEU A 282 -30.43 -14.66 -14.08
N GLU A 283 -30.94 -15.26 -15.13
CA GLU A 283 -32.02 -16.26 -15.02
C GLU A 283 -31.59 -17.49 -14.19
N GLU A 284 -30.34 -17.97 -14.38
CA GLU A 284 -29.81 -19.08 -13.57
C GLU A 284 -29.74 -18.67 -12.10
N LEU A 285 -29.19 -17.48 -11.79
CA LEU A 285 -29.09 -16.96 -10.42
C LEU A 285 -30.44 -16.73 -9.73
N ILE A 286 -31.50 -16.43 -10.49
CA ILE A 286 -32.87 -16.29 -9.97
C ILE A 286 -33.46 -17.64 -9.58
N ASN A 287 -33.11 -18.70 -10.33
CA ASN A 287 -33.67 -20.03 -10.13
C ASN A 287 -32.97 -20.88 -9.07
N ASP A 288 -31.70 -20.51 -8.71
CA ASP A 288 -30.95 -21.08 -7.60
C ASP A 288 -31.45 -20.49 -6.24
#